data_55da944b7d012f7030f4b8d2353e46f5
#
_entry.id   55da944b7d012f7030f4b8d2353e46f5
#
_cell.length_a   1.000
_cell.length_b   1.000
_cell.length_c   1.000
_cell.angle_alpha   90.00
_cell.angle_beta   90.00
_cell.angle_gamma   90.00
#
_symmetry.space_group_name_H-M   'P 1'
#
loop_
_entity.id
_entity.type
_entity.pdbx_description
1 polymer ?
#
loop_
_entity_poly.entity_id
_entity_poly.type
_entity_poly.pdbx_seq_one_letter_code
_entity_poly.pdbx_strand_id
1 'polypeptide(L)'
;MVELLTYAYLDRLQPQFTAFLATVAKGYLPLSGQASLWVEIRPGMDINRLTDAALKSNDVQPGIMYVERSAGVLEIHSFDQGAVLEAGNAILARLGMTMQDRLTPRLVGLETIKNISDFQCQLINRMRHGNMILPGETLLTIETHPASYAALAANEAEKAARVNIIEVHAIGAFGRVYLGGDEAEVLEAKSAVEKAIASIDGRPNQK
;
A
#
# COMPACT_ATOMS: atom_id res chain seq x y z
N MET A 1 12.11 -21.20 5.89
CA MET A 1 10.68 -21.02 6.23
C MET A 1 10.26 -19.68 5.65
N VAL A 2 9.11 -19.58 4.99
CA VAL A 2 8.60 -18.31 4.49
C VAL A 2 8.02 -17.51 5.66
N GLU A 3 8.23 -16.23 5.65
CA GLU A 3 7.68 -15.27 6.61
C GLU A 3 6.66 -14.37 5.90
N LEU A 4 5.45 -14.29 6.44
CA LEU A 4 4.43 -13.35 5.98
C LEU A 4 4.68 -12.00 6.64
N LEU A 5 5.02 -10.99 5.83
CA LEU A 5 5.28 -9.63 6.30
C LEU A 5 4.02 -8.77 6.26
N THR A 6 3.37 -8.71 5.09
CA THR A 6 2.13 -7.98 4.90
C THR A 6 1.04 -8.90 4.34
N TYR A 7 -0.17 -8.72 4.83
CA TYR A 7 -1.40 -9.20 4.23
C TYR A 7 -2.44 -8.10 4.46
N ALA A 8 -2.60 -7.25 3.47
CA ALA A 8 -3.45 -6.06 3.56
C ALA A 8 -4.55 -6.11 2.49
N TYR A 9 -5.79 -6.27 2.91
CA TYR A 9 -6.96 -6.22 2.06
C TYR A 9 -7.52 -4.80 2.01
N LEU A 10 -7.72 -4.28 0.81
CA LEU A 10 -8.37 -3.02 0.52
C LEU A 10 -9.73 -3.33 -0.10
N ASP A 11 -10.79 -3.00 0.60
CA ASP A 11 -12.17 -3.28 0.19
C ASP A 11 -12.56 -2.56 -1.10
N ARG A 12 -11.97 -1.37 -1.32
CA ARG A 12 -12.23 -0.53 -2.47
C ARG A 12 -11.06 0.40 -2.75
N LEU A 13 -10.47 0.24 -3.93
CA LEU A 13 -9.43 1.13 -4.43
C LEU A 13 -10.02 2.53 -4.74
N GLN A 14 -9.38 3.55 -4.18
CA GLN A 14 -9.74 4.94 -4.40
C GLN A 14 -9.20 5.48 -5.73
N PRO A 15 -9.85 6.49 -6.34
CA PRO A 15 -9.53 6.95 -7.70
C PRO A 15 -8.09 7.42 -7.90
N GLN A 16 -7.54 8.27 -7.00
CA GLN A 16 -6.17 8.77 -7.15
C GLN A 16 -5.13 7.68 -6.91
N PHE A 17 -5.36 6.82 -5.90
CA PHE A 17 -4.47 5.70 -5.64
C PHE A 17 -4.46 4.73 -6.83
N THR A 18 -5.61 4.48 -7.44
CA THR A 18 -5.70 3.67 -8.66
C THR A 18 -4.96 4.33 -9.83
N ALA A 19 -5.14 5.64 -10.02
CA ALA A 19 -4.42 6.39 -11.06
C ALA A 19 -2.90 6.36 -10.83
N PHE A 20 -2.46 6.46 -9.56
CA PHE A 20 -1.06 6.27 -9.20
C PHE A 20 -0.56 4.86 -9.55
N LEU A 21 -1.30 3.81 -9.17
CA LEU A 21 -0.95 2.43 -9.50
C LEU A 21 -0.82 2.20 -11.00
N ALA A 22 -1.62 2.87 -11.83
CA ALA A 22 -1.52 2.80 -13.28
C ALA A 22 -0.19 3.34 -13.83
N THR A 23 0.55 4.14 -13.07
CA THR A 23 1.88 4.65 -13.47
C THR A 23 3.02 3.71 -13.09
N VAL A 24 2.85 2.85 -12.10
CA VAL A 24 3.90 2.00 -11.53
C VAL A 24 3.67 0.50 -11.70
N ALA A 25 2.42 0.06 -11.88
CA ALA A 25 2.09 -1.33 -12.10
C ALA A 25 2.62 -1.82 -13.46
N LYS A 26 3.21 -3.01 -13.47
CA LYS A 26 3.74 -3.65 -14.69
C LYS A 26 2.90 -4.83 -15.16
N GLY A 27 1.87 -5.19 -14.41
CA GLY A 27 0.89 -6.22 -14.72
C GLY A 27 -0.40 -5.64 -15.28
N TYR A 28 -1.53 -6.24 -14.90
CA TYR A 28 -2.86 -5.73 -15.22
C TYR A 28 -3.17 -4.51 -14.37
N LEU A 29 -3.72 -3.46 -15.01
CA LEU A 29 -3.96 -2.20 -14.33
C LEU A 29 -5.22 -2.30 -13.45
N PRO A 30 -5.12 -2.00 -12.14
CA PRO A 30 -6.29 -1.93 -11.30
C PRO A 30 -7.19 -0.75 -11.67
N LEU A 31 -8.48 -0.90 -11.46
CA LEU A 31 -9.49 0.12 -11.71
C LEU A 31 -10.09 0.61 -10.39
N SER A 32 -10.49 1.88 -10.36
CA SER A 32 -11.18 2.45 -9.22
C SER A 32 -12.45 1.66 -8.87
N GLY A 33 -12.64 1.38 -7.59
CA GLY A 33 -13.76 0.60 -7.09
C GLY A 33 -13.53 -0.90 -7.00
N GLN A 34 -12.44 -1.43 -7.55
CA GLN A 34 -12.03 -2.82 -7.34
C GLN A 34 -11.54 -3.03 -5.89
N ALA A 35 -11.70 -4.25 -5.39
CA ALA A 35 -10.97 -4.70 -4.21
C ALA A 35 -9.54 -5.09 -4.60
N SER A 36 -8.60 -4.95 -3.66
CA SER A 36 -7.21 -5.31 -3.86
C SER A 36 -6.64 -5.99 -2.62
N LEU A 37 -5.72 -6.92 -2.84
CA LEU A 37 -4.96 -7.57 -1.78
C LEU A 37 -3.46 -7.39 -2.03
N TRP A 38 -2.77 -6.90 -1.01
CA TRP A 38 -1.32 -6.75 -0.98
C TRP A 38 -0.70 -7.79 -0.06
N VAL A 39 0.20 -8.58 -0.60
CA VAL A 39 0.93 -9.63 0.12
C VAL A 39 2.43 -9.37 -0.02
N GLU A 40 3.13 -9.31 1.11
CA GLU A 40 4.58 -9.20 1.17
C GLU A 40 5.16 -10.36 1.99
N ILE A 41 6.17 -11.03 1.46
CA ILE A 41 6.79 -12.20 2.08
C ILE A 41 8.32 -12.12 2.05
N ARG A 42 8.96 -12.97 2.87
CA ARG A 42 10.39 -13.25 2.84
C ARG A 42 10.64 -14.77 2.99
N PRO A 43 11.49 -15.43 2.18
CA PRO A 43 12.28 -14.88 1.07
C PRO A 43 11.41 -14.55 -0.15
N GLY A 44 11.85 -13.53 -0.92
CA GLY A 44 11.03 -12.91 -1.95
C GLY A 44 10.68 -13.82 -3.14
N MET A 45 11.55 -14.75 -3.54
CA MET A 45 11.30 -15.61 -4.70
C MET A 45 10.10 -16.54 -4.55
N ASP A 46 9.70 -16.86 -3.32
CA ASP A 46 8.50 -17.64 -3.04
C ASP A 46 7.20 -16.97 -3.49
N ILE A 47 7.22 -15.65 -3.76
CA ILE A 47 6.05 -14.91 -4.25
C ILE A 47 5.54 -15.49 -5.58
N ASN A 48 6.41 -16.03 -6.43
CA ASN A 48 6.03 -16.61 -7.71
C ASN A 48 5.06 -17.80 -7.54
N ARG A 49 5.33 -18.70 -6.59
CA ARG A 49 4.44 -19.84 -6.33
C ARG A 49 3.15 -19.45 -5.64
N LEU A 50 3.16 -18.36 -4.87
CA LEU A 50 1.96 -17.81 -4.23
C LEU A 50 1.07 -17.10 -5.26
N THR A 51 1.66 -16.38 -6.20
CA THR A 51 0.95 -15.80 -7.34
C THR A 51 0.26 -16.90 -8.17
N ASP A 52 0.95 -17.98 -8.50
CA ASP A 52 0.36 -19.12 -9.21
C ASP A 52 -0.83 -19.73 -8.44
N ALA A 53 -0.71 -19.88 -7.13
CA ALA A 53 -1.81 -20.38 -6.29
C ALA A 53 -3.02 -19.46 -6.30
N ALA A 54 -2.81 -18.13 -6.18
CA ALA A 54 -3.87 -17.14 -6.23
C ALA A 54 -4.61 -17.14 -7.57
N LEU A 55 -3.87 -17.07 -8.68
CA LEU A 55 -4.43 -17.00 -10.04
C LEU A 55 -5.14 -18.28 -10.49
N LYS A 56 -4.79 -19.42 -9.92
CA LYS A 56 -5.47 -20.70 -10.18
C LYS A 56 -6.73 -20.90 -9.32
N SER A 57 -6.85 -20.17 -8.23
CA SER A 57 -7.98 -20.34 -7.31
C SER A 57 -9.22 -19.54 -7.73
N ASN A 58 -9.03 -18.35 -8.26
CA ASN A 58 -10.12 -17.42 -8.59
C ASN A 58 -9.77 -16.46 -9.72
N ASP A 59 -10.78 -15.79 -10.27
CA ASP A 59 -10.66 -14.78 -11.32
C ASP A 59 -10.22 -13.45 -10.72
N VAL A 60 -8.93 -13.34 -10.49
CA VAL A 60 -8.24 -12.11 -10.03
C VAL A 60 -7.13 -11.74 -11.00
N GLN A 61 -6.82 -10.46 -11.08
CA GLN A 61 -5.76 -9.94 -11.96
C GLN A 61 -4.58 -9.42 -11.11
N PRO A 62 -3.32 -9.78 -11.46
CA PRO A 62 -2.14 -9.28 -10.78
C PRO A 62 -1.68 -7.96 -11.40
N GLY A 63 -1.66 -6.89 -10.60
CA GLY A 63 -1.12 -5.59 -11.02
C GLY A 63 0.37 -5.46 -10.76
N ILE A 64 0.83 -6.01 -9.64
CA ILE A 64 2.23 -5.95 -9.23
C ILE A 64 2.68 -7.33 -8.75
N MET A 65 3.79 -7.82 -9.31
CA MET A 65 4.57 -8.91 -8.75
C MET A 65 6.05 -8.49 -8.81
N TYR A 66 6.67 -8.32 -7.67
CA TYR A 66 8.03 -7.79 -7.60
C TYR A 66 8.86 -8.48 -6.53
N VAL A 67 10.13 -8.68 -6.80
CA VAL A 67 11.11 -9.18 -5.83
C VAL A 67 12.21 -8.13 -5.69
N GLU A 68 12.38 -7.61 -4.49
CA GLU A 68 13.43 -6.66 -4.17
C GLU A 68 14.24 -7.14 -2.97
N ARG A 69 15.54 -7.34 -3.17
CA ARG A 69 16.44 -7.87 -2.14
C ARG A 69 15.91 -9.17 -1.54
N SER A 70 15.42 -9.13 -0.30
CA SER A 70 14.93 -10.31 0.41
C SER A 70 13.41 -10.45 0.41
N ALA A 71 12.67 -9.44 -0.02
CA ALA A 71 11.21 -9.43 0.00
C ALA A 71 10.59 -9.65 -1.39
N GLY A 72 9.43 -10.30 -1.42
CA GLY A 72 8.58 -10.43 -2.60
C GLY A 72 7.22 -9.82 -2.30
N VAL A 73 6.69 -9.07 -3.26
CA VAL A 73 5.39 -8.40 -3.15
C VAL A 73 4.49 -8.82 -4.29
N LEU A 74 3.24 -9.09 -3.97
CA LEU A 74 2.15 -9.34 -4.91
C LEU A 74 1.00 -8.39 -4.61
N GLU A 75 0.46 -7.77 -5.64
CA GLU A 75 -0.84 -7.10 -5.63
C GLU A 75 -1.77 -7.82 -6.60
N ILE A 76 -2.96 -8.19 -6.13
CA ILE A 76 -4.05 -8.74 -6.96
C ILE A 76 -5.33 -7.94 -6.72
N HIS A 77 -6.15 -7.83 -7.76
CA HIS A 77 -7.40 -7.08 -7.71
C HIS A 77 -8.52 -7.73 -8.54
N SER A 78 -9.77 -7.41 -8.18
CA SER A 78 -10.99 -7.77 -8.91
C SER A 78 -12.16 -6.87 -8.48
N PHE A 79 -13.19 -6.74 -9.32
CA PHE A 79 -14.48 -6.18 -8.89
C PHE A 79 -15.24 -7.11 -7.96
N ASP A 80 -14.96 -8.41 -8.02
CA ASP A 80 -15.49 -9.39 -7.08
C ASP A 80 -14.61 -9.45 -5.82
N GLN A 81 -15.10 -8.84 -4.74
CA GLN A 81 -14.43 -8.85 -3.43
C GLN A 81 -14.22 -10.28 -2.91
N GLY A 82 -15.20 -11.18 -3.16
CA GLY A 82 -15.12 -12.57 -2.77
C GLY A 82 -13.97 -13.30 -3.46
N ALA A 83 -13.79 -13.07 -4.76
CA ALA A 83 -12.67 -13.63 -5.53
C ALA A 83 -11.30 -13.20 -4.98
N VAL A 84 -11.16 -11.92 -4.58
CA VAL A 84 -9.91 -11.42 -3.97
C VAL A 84 -9.65 -12.07 -2.62
N LEU A 85 -10.68 -12.23 -1.78
CA LEU A 85 -10.55 -12.88 -0.46
C LEU A 85 -10.21 -14.37 -0.61
N GLU A 86 -10.85 -15.09 -1.52
CA GLU A 86 -10.58 -16.52 -1.77
C GLU A 86 -9.18 -16.74 -2.37
N ALA A 87 -8.72 -15.86 -3.26
CA ALA A 87 -7.35 -15.88 -3.74
C ALA A 87 -6.34 -15.65 -2.61
N GLY A 88 -6.67 -14.74 -1.69
CA GLY A 88 -5.88 -14.53 -0.46
C GLY A 88 -5.86 -15.77 0.44
N ASN A 89 -7.00 -16.44 0.62
CA ASN A 89 -7.09 -17.69 1.38
C ASN A 89 -6.22 -18.79 0.74
N ALA A 90 -6.20 -18.89 -0.59
CA ALA A 90 -5.35 -19.85 -1.30
C ALA A 90 -3.86 -19.59 -1.06
N ILE A 91 -3.45 -18.31 -1.00
CA ILE A 91 -2.08 -17.91 -0.62
C ILE A 91 -1.76 -18.37 0.81
N LEU A 92 -2.62 -18.07 1.77
CA LEU A 92 -2.44 -18.44 3.17
C LEU A 92 -2.40 -19.96 3.36
N ALA A 93 -3.30 -20.69 2.71
CA ALA A 93 -3.29 -22.16 2.71
C ALA A 93 -2.00 -22.75 2.13
N ARG A 94 -1.46 -22.14 1.06
CA ARG A 94 -0.18 -22.54 0.45
C ARG A 94 1.01 -22.32 1.38
N LEU A 95 0.93 -21.32 2.26
CA LEU A 95 1.93 -21.03 3.29
C LEU A 95 1.76 -21.89 4.55
N GLY A 96 0.57 -22.48 4.77
CA GLY A 96 0.18 -23.10 6.03
C GLY A 96 0.04 -22.06 7.15
N MET A 97 -0.43 -20.89 6.82
CA MET A 97 -0.53 -19.71 7.70
C MET A 97 -1.96 -19.17 7.74
N THR A 98 -2.19 -18.27 8.68
CA THR A 98 -3.40 -17.47 8.81
C THR A 98 -3.09 -15.99 8.60
N MET A 99 -4.09 -15.15 8.48
CA MET A 99 -3.94 -13.71 8.36
C MET A 99 -3.22 -13.09 9.58
N GLN A 100 -3.33 -13.70 10.76
CA GLN A 100 -2.67 -13.25 12.00
C GLN A 100 -1.16 -13.51 12.01
N ASP A 101 -0.65 -14.31 11.08
CA ASP A 101 0.78 -14.56 10.94
C ASP A 101 1.54 -13.44 10.22
N ARG A 102 0.83 -12.43 9.69
CA ARG A 102 1.45 -11.18 9.20
C ARG A 102 2.11 -10.40 10.33
N LEU A 103 3.05 -9.53 10.01
CA LEU A 103 3.60 -8.60 10.98
C LEU A 103 2.58 -7.46 11.28
N THR A 104 2.42 -7.10 12.54
CA THR A 104 1.72 -5.87 12.93
C THR A 104 2.40 -4.68 12.26
N PRO A 105 1.69 -3.85 11.47
CA PRO A 105 2.31 -2.69 10.85
C PRO A 105 2.77 -1.66 11.89
N ARG A 106 3.83 -0.93 11.54
CA ARG A 106 4.31 0.21 12.33
C ARG A 106 4.39 1.45 11.47
N LEU A 107 3.96 2.57 12.00
CA LEU A 107 4.33 3.89 11.50
C LEU A 107 5.74 4.19 12.02
N VAL A 108 6.72 4.17 11.11
CA VAL A 108 8.13 4.47 11.43
C VAL A 108 8.36 5.97 11.42
N GLY A 109 7.69 6.67 10.51
CA GLY A 109 7.65 8.12 10.41
C GLY A 109 6.25 8.60 10.02
N LEU A 110 5.82 9.73 10.60
CA LEU A 110 4.53 10.35 10.29
C LEU A 110 4.64 11.86 10.53
N GLU A 111 5.19 12.57 9.54
CA GLU A 111 5.56 13.98 9.68
C GLU A 111 4.66 14.89 8.84
N THR A 112 4.24 16.01 9.44
CA THR A 112 3.43 17.04 8.78
C THR A 112 4.27 18.30 8.61
N ILE A 113 4.47 18.74 7.37
CA ILE A 113 5.20 19.95 7.03
C ILE A 113 4.20 20.95 6.47
N LYS A 114 3.88 21.97 7.26
CA LYS A 114 2.95 23.04 6.88
C LYS A 114 3.63 24.10 6.02
N ASN A 115 2.87 24.70 5.14
CA ASN A 115 3.34 25.80 4.29
C ASN A 115 4.65 25.47 3.58
N ILE A 116 4.64 24.38 2.79
CA ILE A 116 5.83 23.91 2.08
C ILE A 116 6.42 24.99 1.19
N SER A 117 7.73 25.17 1.23
CA SER A 117 8.44 26.18 0.43
C SER A 117 8.49 25.82 -1.06
N ASP A 118 8.63 26.82 -1.93
CA ASP A 118 8.73 26.68 -3.38
C ASP A 118 9.81 25.68 -3.79
N PHE A 119 10.98 25.75 -3.16
CA PHE A 119 12.10 24.87 -3.50
C PHE A 119 11.85 23.42 -3.10
N GLN A 120 11.32 23.20 -1.89
CA GLN A 120 10.98 21.85 -1.45
C GLN A 120 9.84 21.25 -2.28
N CYS A 121 8.84 22.06 -2.61
CA CYS A 121 7.75 21.71 -3.51
C CYS A 121 8.29 21.23 -4.87
N GLN A 122 9.25 21.94 -5.47
CA GLN A 122 9.88 21.53 -6.72
C GLN A 122 10.60 20.19 -6.60
N LEU A 123 11.34 19.96 -5.50
CA LEU A 123 12.03 18.68 -5.27
C LEU A 123 11.06 17.52 -5.17
N ILE A 124 9.98 17.67 -4.40
CA ILE A 124 8.94 16.63 -4.26
C ILE A 124 8.27 16.36 -5.61
N ASN A 125 7.90 17.41 -6.34
CA ASN A 125 7.24 17.26 -7.63
C ASN A 125 8.11 16.63 -8.72
N ARG A 126 9.44 16.65 -8.59
CA ARG A 126 10.34 15.97 -9.54
C ARG A 126 10.40 14.46 -9.39
N MET A 127 10.12 13.94 -8.20
CA MET A 127 10.17 12.50 -7.94
C MET A 127 8.81 11.80 -8.04
N ARG A 128 7.71 12.55 -8.18
CA ARG A 128 6.35 12.03 -8.16
C ARG A 128 5.99 11.21 -9.39
N HIS A 129 5.14 10.22 -9.19
CA HIS A 129 4.40 9.53 -10.25
C HIS A 129 2.90 9.83 -10.19
N GLY A 130 2.41 10.33 -9.07
CA GLY A 130 1.03 10.73 -8.87
C GLY A 130 0.78 12.22 -9.11
N ASN A 131 -0.06 12.80 -8.27
CA ASN A 131 -0.45 14.20 -8.31
C ASN A 131 0.70 15.12 -7.86
N MET A 132 0.50 16.42 -7.86
CA MET A 132 1.50 17.40 -7.41
C MET A 132 1.09 18.06 -6.11
N ILE A 133 2.07 18.63 -5.41
CA ILE A 133 1.86 19.58 -4.31
C ILE A 133 2.19 21.00 -4.78
N LEU A 134 1.48 21.98 -4.27
CA LEU A 134 1.68 23.38 -4.58
C LEU A 134 2.40 24.10 -3.42
N PRO A 135 3.17 25.18 -3.72
CA PRO A 135 3.75 26.01 -2.67
C PRO A 135 2.67 26.52 -1.71
N GLY A 136 2.98 26.51 -0.42
CA GLY A 136 2.04 26.93 0.62
C GLY A 136 1.10 25.83 1.13
N GLU A 137 0.95 24.72 0.41
CA GLU A 137 0.19 23.56 0.89
C GLU A 137 0.90 22.84 2.04
N THR A 138 0.20 21.92 2.66
CA THR A 138 0.74 21.05 3.70
C THR A 138 1.14 19.70 3.11
N LEU A 139 2.35 19.26 3.41
CA LEU A 139 2.89 17.94 3.05
C LEU A 139 2.78 17.00 4.24
N LEU A 140 2.24 15.80 4.00
CA LEU A 140 2.30 14.67 4.92
C LEU A 140 3.23 13.61 4.35
N THR A 141 4.22 13.20 5.12
CA THR A 141 5.08 12.06 4.81
C THR A 141 4.79 10.93 5.78
N ILE A 142 4.58 9.74 5.25
CA ILE A 142 4.27 8.53 6.02
C ILE A 142 5.34 7.49 5.70
N GLU A 143 5.89 6.87 6.72
CA GLU A 143 6.81 5.74 6.56
C GLU A 143 6.29 4.54 7.34
N THR A 144 6.14 3.39 6.66
CA THR A 144 5.59 2.16 7.22
C THR A 144 6.60 1.02 7.20
N HIS A 145 6.48 0.11 8.15
CA HIS A 145 7.15 -1.19 8.11
C HIS A 145 6.17 -2.28 8.56
N PRO A 146 6.01 -3.37 7.79
CA PRO A 146 6.52 -3.65 6.44
C PRO A 146 6.10 -2.65 5.35
N ALA A 147 6.81 -2.70 4.21
CA ALA A 147 6.68 -1.68 3.17
C ALA A 147 5.30 -1.63 2.51
N SER A 148 4.69 -2.79 2.25
CA SER A 148 3.43 -2.87 1.49
C SER A 148 2.23 -2.29 2.24
N TYR A 149 2.33 -2.00 3.54
CA TYR A 149 1.29 -1.25 4.27
C TYR A 149 1.18 0.22 3.83
N ALA A 150 2.15 0.75 3.08
CA ALA A 150 2.04 2.05 2.44
C ALA A 150 0.87 2.12 1.44
N ALA A 151 0.53 1.01 0.78
CA ALA A 151 -0.64 0.93 -0.10
C ALA A 151 -1.96 1.13 0.69
N LEU A 152 -2.09 0.47 1.84
CA LEU A 152 -3.24 0.68 2.73
C LEU A 152 -3.28 2.12 3.23
N ALA A 153 -2.15 2.66 3.69
CA ALA A 153 -2.08 4.03 4.19
C ALA A 153 -2.53 5.06 3.13
N ALA A 154 -2.06 4.92 1.88
CA ALA A 154 -2.43 5.80 0.78
C ALA A 154 -3.93 5.71 0.46
N ASN A 155 -4.48 4.49 0.38
CA ASN A 155 -5.89 4.26 0.07
C ASN A 155 -6.81 4.82 1.16
N GLU A 156 -6.50 4.57 2.43
CA GLU A 156 -7.33 5.04 3.55
C GLU A 156 -7.22 6.56 3.76
N ALA A 157 -6.07 7.16 3.46
CA ALA A 157 -5.92 8.61 3.45
C ALA A 157 -6.86 9.28 2.43
N GLU A 158 -6.85 8.80 1.18
CA GLU A 158 -7.74 9.32 0.13
C GLU A 158 -9.22 9.06 0.41
N LYS A 159 -9.53 7.91 1.02
CA LYS A 159 -10.91 7.54 1.40
C LYS A 159 -11.49 8.49 2.44
N ALA A 160 -10.65 9.03 3.33
CA ALA A 160 -11.05 9.88 4.43
C ALA A 160 -11.10 11.38 4.08
N ALA A 161 -10.21 11.85 3.21
CA ALA A 161 -10.01 13.29 2.98
C ALA A 161 -9.61 13.62 1.53
N ARG A 162 -9.79 14.88 1.15
CA ARG A 162 -9.42 15.39 -0.19
C ARG A 162 -7.93 15.75 -0.23
N VAL A 163 -7.09 14.74 -0.28
CA VAL A 163 -5.66 14.91 -0.39
C VAL A 163 -5.15 14.54 -1.78
N ASN A 164 -4.01 15.08 -2.17
CA ASN A 164 -3.30 14.71 -3.39
C ASN A 164 -2.29 13.60 -3.07
N ILE A 165 -2.42 12.43 -3.68
CA ILE A 165 -1.40 11.38 -3.62
C ILE A 165 -0.28 11.77 -4.58
N ILE A 166 0.89 12.08 -4.02
CA ILE A 166 2.06 12.54 -4.76
C ILE A 166 2.93 11.36 -5.18
N GLU A 167 3.26 10.50 -4.20
CA GLU A 167 4.11 9.33 -4.41
C GLU A 167 3.81 8.23 -3.40
N VAL A 168 3.87 6.96 -3.84
CA VAL A 168 3.71 5.79 -2.97
C VAL A 168 4.77 4.75 -3.30
N HIS A 169 5.59 4.41 -2.34
CA HIS A 169 6.52 3.29 -2.42
C HIS A 169 6.06 2.18 -1.47
N ALA A 170 5.43 1.15 -2.02
CA ALA A 170 4.92 0.00 -1.24
C ALA A 170 5.86 -1.21 -1.27
N ILE A 171 7.10 -1.02 -1.68
CA ILE A 171 8.13 -2.06 -1.88
C ILE A 171 9.46 -1.55 -1.29
N GLY A 172 10.24 -2.44 -0.69
CA GLY A 172 11.56 -2.12 -0.17
C GLY A 172 11.69 -2.34 1.34
N ALA A 173 12.67 -1.68 1.96
CA ALA A 173 12.89 -1.80 3.41
C ALA A 173 11.78 -1.14 4.23
N PHE A 174 11.28 0.00 3.74
CA PHE A 174 10.18 0.75 4.32
C PHE A 174 9.24 1.21 3.21
N GLY A 175 7.95 1.18 3.49
CA GLY A 175 6.95 1.81 2.66
C GLY A 175 6.90 3.32 2.89
N ARG A 176 6.62 4.10 1.84
CA ARG A 176 6.56 5.56 1.93
C ARG A 176 5.36 6.09 1.18
N VAL A 177 4.71 7.09 1.76
CA VAL A 177 3.62 7.82 1.11
C VAL A 177 3.89 9.32 1.29
N TYR A 178 3.71 10.06 0.20
CA TYR A 178 3.74 11.52 0.18
C TYR A 178 2.35 12.00 -0.23
N LEU A 179 1.73 12.77 0.65
CA LEU A 179 0.41 13.37 0.42
C LEU A 179 0.51 14.89 0.54
N GLY A 180 -0.28 15.62 -0.23
CA GLY A 180 -0.36 17.06 -0.18
C GLY A 180 -1.78 17.58 -0.21
N GLY A 181 -1.98 18.82 0.24
CA GLY A 181 -3.26 19.50 0.19
C GLY A 181 -3.46 20.53 1.28
N ASP A 182 -4.71 20.92 1.48
CA ASP A 182 -5.10 21.82 2.57
C ASP A 182 -4.80 21.22 3.94
N GLU A 183 -4.37 22.01 4.89
CA GLU A 183 -3.96 21.55 6.22
C GLU A 183 -5.04 20.72 6.92
N ALA A 184 -6.31 21.14 6.88
CA ALA A 184 -7.41 20.42 7.52
C ALA A 184 -7.61 19.02 6.91
N GLU A 185 -7.58 18.91 5.59
CA GLU A 185 -7.71 17.65 4.85
C GLU A 185 -6.52 16.72 5.13
N VAL A 186 -5.30 17.28 5.17
CA VAL A 186 -4.08 16.51 5.47
C VAL A 186 -4.10 15.97 6.91
N LEU A 187 -4.60 16.73 7.88
CA LEU A 187 -4.73 16.28 9.27
C LEU A 187 -5.80 15.19 9.43
N GLU A 188 -6.90 15.27 8.69
CA GLU A 188 -7.93 14.22 8.66
C GLU A 188 -7.36 12.93 8.03
N ALA A 189 -6.68 13.05 6.89
CA ALA A 189 -5.98 11.92 6.26
C ALA A 189 -4.97 11.26 7.23
N LYS A 190 -4.18 12.06 7.95
CA LYS A 190 -3.24 11.58 8.97
C LYS A 190 -3.94 10.74 10.03
N SER A 191 -5.04 11.27 10.60
CA SER A 191 -5.83 10.56 11.61
C SER A 191 -6.40 9.24 11.09
N ALA A 192 -6.88 9.23 9.84
CA ALA A 192 -7.39 8.02 9.21
C ALA A 192 -6.31 6.95 9.04
N VAL A 193 -5.11 7.35 8.60
CA VAL A 193 -3.96 6.45 8.47
C VAL A 193 -3.57 5.85 9.82
N GLU A 194 -3.47 6.68 10.87
CA GLU A 194 -3.15 6.21 12.22
C GLU A 194 -4.15 5.15 12.70
N LYS A 195 -5.45 5.39 12.51
CA LYS A 195 -6.52 4.45 12.88
C LYS A 195 -6.45 3.16 12.05
N ALA A 196 -6.27 3.27 10.74
CA ALA A 196 -6.22 2.12 9.84
C ALA A 196 -5.03 1.21 10.17
N ILE A 197 -3.85 1.78 10.36
CA ILE A 197 -2.64 1.04 10.72
C ILE A 197 -2.78 0.39 12.12
N ALA A 198 -3.32 1.12 13.09
CA ALA A 198 -3.51 0.62 14.45
C ALA A 198 -4.57 -0.50 14.56
N SER A 199 -5.48 -0.60 13.59
CA SER A 199 -6.53 -1.63 13.56
C SER A 199 -6.05 -3.02 13.11
N ILE A 200 -4.81 -3.13 12.63
CA ILE A 200 -4.29 -4.37 12.07
C ILE A 200 -3.54 -5.17 13.13
N ASP A 201 -4.09 -6.33 13.45
CA ASP A 201 -3.43 -7.32 14.31
C ASP A 201 -2.48 -8.21 13.52
N GLY A 202 -1.45 -8.72 14.22
CA GLY A 202 -0.46 -9.61 13.66
C GLY A 202 0.60 -10.01 14.68
N ARG A 203 1.64 -10.68 14.20
CA ARG A 203 2.80 -11.00 15.03
C ARG A 203 3.56 -9.73 15.43
N PRO A 204 4.22 -9.71 16.59
CA PRO A 204 5.01 -8.56 17.01
C PRO A 204 6.06 -8.17 15.96
N ASN A 205 6.04 -6.91 15.58
CA ASN A 205 6.99 -6.31 14.65
C ASN A 205 8.07 -5.61 15.49
N GLN A 206 9.14 -6.32 15.79
CA GLN A 206 10.23 -5.80 16.62
C GLN A 206 11.03 -4.73 15.86
N LYS A 207 11.55 -3.77 16.63
CA LYS A 207 12.37 -2.65 16.13
C LYS A 207 13.70 -3.13 15.56
#